data_c27b0a08cd59f51fb8001a57e12d5d9e
#
_entry.id   c27b0a08cd59f51fb8001a57e12d5d9e
#
_cell.length_a   1.000
_cell.length_b   1.000
_cell.length_c   1.000
_cell.angle_alpha   90.00
_cell.angle_beta   90.00
_cell.angle_gamma   90.00
#
_symmetry.space_group_name_H-M   'P 1'
#
loop_
_entity.id
_entity.type
_entity.pdbx_description
1 polymer ?
#
loop_
_entity_poly.entity_id
_entity_poly.type
_entity_poly.pdbx_seq_one_letter_code
_entity_poly.pdbx_strand_id
1 'polypeptide(L)'
;MKKEDLRIVYMGTPDFAVESLRALVEGGYNVVGVITMPDKPMGRHGSVLQPSAVKQYAVSVGLPVLQPEKLKDEAFLEELRALRADLQIVVAFRMLPEVVWNMPRLGTFNLHASLLPQYRGAAPINWAVINGDTETGVTTFFLTHEIDTGKIIRQKHLPIADTDDVETVHDALMAMGAGLVTETVDLLLDGKTDAIPQEEFYKDVAELRPAPKIFKDTCHIDWNQPVKKIYDFVRGLSPYPAAWTELISADGKRMVLKVYQTEKRPATHNFPVGSIHTDHKSYIDVAVEDGFLRLHSLQLAGKKRMNITDFLNGFKQIAEYTVG
;
A
#
# COMPACT_ATOMS: atom_id res chain seq x y z
N MET A 1 0.46 23.92 -25.51
CA MET A 1 -0.50 24.38 -24.48
C MET A 1 0.28 24.68 -23.21
N LYS A 2 -0.07 25.74 -22.52
CA LYS A 2 0.60 26.07 -21.26
C LYS A 2 0.06 25.20 -20.13
N LYS A 3 0.86 25.04 -19.10
CA LYS A 3 0.52 24.27 -17.89
C LYS A 3 -0.76 24.78 -17.22
N GLU A 4 -0.92 26.09 -17.16
CA GLU A 4 -2.07 26.76 -16.54
C GLU A 4 -3.38 26.57 -17.33
N ASP A 5 -3.28 26.26 -18.64
CA ASP A 5 -4.44 26.08 -19.51
C ASP A 5 -4.97 24.63 -19.48
N LEU A 6 -4.15 23.67 -19.03
CA LEU A 6 -4.52 22.28 -18.97
C LEU A 6 -5.44 22.01 -17.76
N ARG A 7 -6.70 21.72 -18.02
CA ARG A 7 -7.69 21.43 -16.98
C ARG A 7 -7.55 19.99 -16.49
N ILE A 8 -7.20 19.84 -15.22
CA ILE A 8 -6.95 18.55 -14.58
C ILE A 8 -8.03 18.26 -13.55
N VAL A 9 -8.63 17.08 -13.60
CA VAL A 9 -9.41 16.50 -12.51
C VAL A 9 -8.56 15.42 -11.85
N TYR A 10 -8.45 15.49 -10.53
CA TYR A 10 -7.68 14.57 -9.70
C TYR A 10 -8.60 13.65 -8.89
N MET A 11 -8.30 12.35 -8.85
CA MET A 11 -9.07 11.35 -8.13
C MET A 11 -8.17 10.57 -7.19
N GLY A 12 -8.50 10.54 -5.91
CA GLY A 12 -7.74 9.83 -4.90
C GLY A 12 -8.41 9.87 -3.54
N THR A 13 -7.95 9.05 -2.60
CA THR A 13 -8.57 8.95 -1.28
C THR A 13 -7.57 8.94 -0.12
N PRO A 14 -6.59 7.98 -0.02
CA PRO A 14 -5.72 7.85 1.15
C PRO A 14 -4.55 8.86 1.12
N ASP A 15 -3.76 8.84 2.18
CA ASP A 15 -2.54 9.66 2.33
C ASP A 15 -1.59 9.52 1.15
N PHE A 16 -1.44 8.32 0.60
CA PHE A 16 -0.60 8.07 -0.57
C PHE A 16 -0.94 8.98 -1.76
N ALA A 17 -2.21 9.35 -1.92
CA ALA A 17 -2.70 10.20 -2.99
C ALA A 17 -2.55 11.72 -2.70
N VAL A 18 -2.27 12.12 -1.46
CA VAL A 18 -2.17 13.53 -1.08
C VAL A 18 -0.94 14.20 -1.69
N GLU A 19 0.22 13.56 -1.63
CA GLU A 19 1.47 14.17 -2.09
C GLU A 19 1.49 14.43 -3.60
N SER A 20 0.89 13.58 -4.41
CA SER A 20 0.73 13.81 -5.85
C SER A 20 -0.18 15.01 -6.13
N LEU A 21 -1.28 15.15 -5.40
CA LEU A 21 -2.15 16.33 -5.52
C LEU A 21 -1.44 17.60 -5.06
N ARG A 22 -0.72 17.54 -3.96
CA ARG A 22 0.09 18.68 -3.46
C ARG A 22 1.12 19.12 -4.49
N ALA A 23 1.84 18.17 -5.10
CA ALA A 23 2.83 18.46 -6.13
C ALA A 23 2.22 19.16 -7.34
N LEU A 24 1.02 18.79 -7.76
CA LEU A 24 0.29 19.47 -8.83
C LEU A 24 -0.10 20.89 -8.43
N VAL A 25 -0.70 21.07 -7.26
CA VAL A 25 -1.14 22.39 -6.78
C VAL A 25 0.03 23.34 -6.58
N GLU A 26 1.06 22.92 -5.84
CA GLU A 26 2.26 23.73 -5.58
C GLU A 26 3.09 23.97 -6.85
N GLY A 27 3.04 23.04 -7.80
CA GLY A 27 3.69 23.17 -9.10
C GLY A 27 2.98 24.09 -10.08
N GLY A 28 1.83 24.69 -9.71
CA GLY A 28 1.08 25.62 -10.54
C GLY A 28 0.29 24.97 -11.68
N TYR A 29 0.01 23.65 -11.59
CA TYR A 29 -0.90 22.99 -12.51
C TYR A 29 -2.35 23.32 -12.20
N ASN A 30 -3.18 23.38 -13.23
CA ASN A 30 -4.57 23.80 -13.10
C ASN A 30 -5.49 22.63 -12.71
N VAL A 31 -5.53 22.32 -11.42
CA VAL A 31 -6.47 21.34 -10.86
C VAL A 31 -7.84 22.01 -10.68
N VAL A 32 -8.82 21.58 -11.48
CA VAL A 32 -10.16 22.19 -11.51
C VAL A 32 -11.18 21.48 -10.62
N GLY A 33 -10.88 20.29 -10.18
CA GLY A 33 -11.72 19.52 -9.27
C GLY A 33 -11.02 18.29 -8.75
N VAL A 34 -11.47 17.84 -7.59
CA VAL A 34 -10.97 16.65 -6.89
C VAL A 34 -12.14 15.72 -6.61
N ILE A 35 -11.96 14.44 -6.94
CA ILE A 35 -12.94 13.39 -6.67
C ILE A 35 -12.34 12.45 -5.63
N THR A 36 -13.07 12.20 -4.56
CA THR A 36 -12.64 11.33 -3.48
C THR A 36 -13.84 10.53 -2.95
N MET A 37 -13.55 9.50 -2.14
CA MET A 37 -14.60 8.70 -1.53
C MET A 37 -15.45 9.54 -0.57
N PRO A 38 -16.74 9.18 -0.37
CA PRO A 38 -17.56 9.78 0.66
C PRO A 38 -16.91 9.69 2.05
N ASP A 39 -17.24 10.65 2.92
CA ASP A 39 -16.77 10.63 4.31
C ASP A 39 -17.22 9.34 4.99
N LYS A 40 -16.32 8.75 5.79
CA LYS A 40 -16.58 7.48 6.46
C LYS A 40 -17.10 7.71 7.89
N PRO A 41 -18.12 6.97 8.31
CA PRO A 41 -18.52 6.95 9.71
C PRO A 41 -17.40 6.38 10.59
N MET A 42 -17.01 7.11 11.61
CA MET A 42 -15.98 6.74 12.59
C MET A 42 -16.52 6.86 14.01
N GLY A 43 -15.83 6.23 14.97
CA GLY A 43 -16.20 6.27 16.38
C GLY A 43 -17.30 5.27 16.75
N ARG A 44 -17.71 5.32 18.03
CA ARG A 44 -18.80 4.46 18.53
C ARG A 44 -20.11 4.80 17.79
N HIS A 45 -20.70 3.79 17.15
CA HIS A 45 -21.96 3.89 16.39
C HIS A 45 -21.92 4.87 15.19
N GLY A 46 -20.73 5.16 14.63
CA GLY A 46 -20.60 6.05 13.47
C GLY A 46 -20.94 7.51 13.77
N SER A 47 -20.71 7.95 15.00
CA SER A 47 -21.09 9.29 15.49
C SER A 47 -20.33 10.45 14.86
N VAL A 48 -19.21 10.19 14.19
CA VAL A 48 -18.37 11.21 13.54
C VAL A 48 -18.09 10.80 12.09
N LEU A 49 -18.26 11.74 11.15
CA LEU A 49 -17.86 11.55 9.76
C LEU A 49 -16.41 11.99 9.57
N GLN A 50 -15.56 11.06 9.11
CA GLN A 50 -14.15 11.30 8.83
C GLN A 50 -13.96 11.54 7.33
N PRO A 51 -13.54 12.75 6.91
CA PRO A 51 -13.18 13.03 5.52
C PRO A 51 -11.89 12.29 5.13
N SER A 52 -11.76 11.94 3.84
CA SER A 52 -10.53 11.37 3.32
C SER A 52 -9.36 12.35 3.45
N ALA A 53 -8.13 11.82 3.49
CA ALA A 53 -6.92 12.65 3.50
C ALA A 53 -6.87 13.59 2.28
N VAL A 54 -7.25 13.10 1.11
CA VAL A 54 -7.33 13.90 -0.12
C VAL A 54 -8.35 15.03 0.01
N LYS A 55 -9.54 14.77 0.56
CA LYS A 55 -10.53 15.83 0.83
C LYS A 55 -9.99 16.89 1.76
N GLN A 56 -9.37 16.48 2.86
CA GLN A 56 -8.82 17.43 3.84
C GLN A 56 -7.82 18.40 3.19
N TYR A 57 -6.92 17.87 2.36
CA TYR A 57 -5.97 18.71 1.63
C TYR A 57 -6.68 19.60 0.59
N ALA A 58 -7.57 19.03 -0.24
CA ALA A 58 -8.27 19.79 -1.28
C ALA A 58 -9.06 20.97 -0.70
N VAL A 59 -9.77 20.76 0.40
CA VAL A 59 -10.49 21.82 1.12
C VAL A 59 -9.53 22.88 1.65
N SER A 60 -8.38 22.49 2.19
CA SER A 60 -7.38 23.43 2.74
C SER A 60 -6.80 24.38 1.71
N VAL A 61 -6.79 23.99 0.43
CA VAL A 61 -6.29 24.81 -0.68
C VAL A 61 -7.40 25.35 -1.60
N GLY A 62 -8.67 25.21 -1.21
CA GLY A 62 -9.81 25.79 -1.89
C GLY A 62 -10.22 25.11 -3.19
N LEU A 63 -9.90 23.83 -3.39
CA LEU A 63 -10.30 23.07 -4.58
C LEU A 63 -11.73 22.55 -4.45
N PRO A 64 -12.53 22.55 -5.54
CA PRO A 64 -13.83 21.88 -5.56
C PRO A 64 -13.68 20.37 -5.32
N VAL A 65 -14.55 19.80 -4.47
CA VAL A 65 -14.54 18.37 -4.12
C VAL A 65 -15.87 17.74 -4.48
N LEU A 66 -15.82 16.64 -5.21
CA LEU A 66 -16.96 15.75 -5.51
C LEU A 66 -16.78 14.42 -4.79
N GLN A 67 -17.85 13.92 -4.18
CA GLN A 67 -17.83 12.68 -3.40
C GLN A 67 -18.96 11.73 -3.82
N PRO A 68 -18.96 11.22 -5.08
CA PRO A 68 -20.03 10.37 -5.55
C PRO A 68 -20.06 9.04 -4.83
N GLU A 69 -21.23 8.58 -4.41
CA GLU A 69 -21.41 7.20 -3.93
C GLU A 69 -21.31 6.22 -5.11
N LYS A 70 -21.93 6.58 -6.23
CA LYS A 70 -21.94 5.79 -7.47
C LYS A 70 -21.32 6.59 -8.61
N LEU A 71 -20.26 6.05 -9.22
CA LEU A 71 -19.55 6.69 -10.32
C LEU A 71 -20.35 6.74 -11.64
N LYS A 72 -21.41 5.96 -11.75
CA LYS A 72 -22.31 5.95 -12.92
C LYS A 72 -23.54 6.82 -12.74
N ASP A 73 -23.67 7.49 -11.59
CA ASP A 73 -24.79 8.39 -11.34
C ASP A 73 -24.77 9.57 -12.32
N GLU A 74 -25.90 9.82 -13.01
CA GLU A 74 -25.98 10.86 -14.05
C GLU A 74 -25.72 12.25 -13.49
N ALA A 75 -26.19 12.56 -12.28
CA ALA A 75 -25.91 13.84 -11.63
C ALA A 75 -24.41 14.07 -11.44
N PHE A 76 -23.68 13.03 -10.99
CA PHE A 76 -22.23 13.08 -10.88
C PHE A 76 -21.54 13.25 -12.25
N LEU A 77 -21.97 12.49 -13.26
CA LEU A 77 -21.41 12.59 -14.60
C LEU A 77 -21.60 13.98 -15.21
N GLU A 78 -22.74 14.63 -14.96
CA GLU A 78 -22.97 16.02 -15.39
C GLU A 78 -22.04 17.00 -14.69
N GLU A 79 -21.85 16.87 -13.37
CA GLU A 79 -20.87 17.69 -12.61
C GLU A 79 -19.44 17.48 -13.14
N LEU A 80 -19.06 16.25 -13.42
CA LEU A 80 -17.75 15.93 -13.98
C LEU A 80 -17.56 16.54 -15.37
N ARG A 81 -18.54 16.43 -16.25
CA ARG A 81 -18.51 17.06 -17.59
C ARG A 81 -18.39 18.59 -17.49
N ALA A 82 -19.08 19.20 -16.53
CA ALA A 82 -19.04 20.63 -16.32
C ALA A 82 -17.66 21.15 -15.92
N LEU A 83 -16.81 20.31 -15.33
CA LEU A 83 -15.42 20.65 -15.04
C LEU A 83 -14.56 20.76 -16.31
N ARG A 84 -15.02 20.21 -17.43
CA ARG A 84 -14.32 20.25 -18.72
C ARG A 84 -12.85 19.87 -18.62
N ALA A 85 -12.56 18.74 -17.98
CA ALA A 85 -11.21 18.24 -17.82
C ALA A 85 -10.58 17.89 -19.19
N ASP A 86 -9.35 18.32 -19.40
CA ASP A 86 -8.51 17.86 -20.50
C ASP A 86 -7.84 16.53 -20.15
N LEU A 87 -7.53 16.34 -18.88
CA LEU A 87 -6.80 15.20 -18.33
C LEU A 87 -7.40 14.80 -16.97
N GLN A 88 -7.51 13.51 -16.73
CA GLN A 88 -7.80 12.97 -15.41
C GLN A 88 -6.59 12.20 -14.87
N ILE A 89 -6.33 12.36 -13.57
CA ILE A 89 -5.25 11.68 -12.87
C ILE A 89 -5.84 10.90 -11.71
N VAL A 90 -5.50 9.62 -11.60
CA VAL A 90 -5.98 8.71 -10.57
C VAL A 90 -4.83 8.21 -9.72
N VAL A 91 -4.94 8.34 -8.42
CA VAL A 91 -3.97 7.79 -7.47
C VAL A 91 -4.73 7.15 -6.31
N ALA A 92 -4.60 5.84 -6.14
CA ALA A 92 -5.24 5.10 -5.05
C ALA A 92 -6.74 5.43 -4.91
N PHE A 93 -7.50 5.05 -5.91
CA PHE A 93 -8.94 5.24 -5.98
C PHE A 93 -9.64 3.94 -6.40
N ARG A 94 -10.96 3.89 -6.30
CA ARG A 94 -11.73 2.74 -6.79
C ARG A 94 -11.72 2.65 -8.31
N MET A 95 -12.07 1.49 -8.83
CA MET A 95 -12.16 1.25 -10.28
C MET A 95 -13.14 2.22 -10.93
N LEU A 96 -12.69 2.87 -12.02
CA LEU A 96 -13.50 3.80 -12.78
C LEU A 96 -14.24 3.09 -13.92
N PRO A 97 -15.53 3.41 -14.14
CA PRO A 97 -16.22 2.97 -15.34
C PRO A 97 -15.72 3.73 -16.58
N GLU A 98 -15.87 3.13 -17.75
CA GLU A 98 -15.43 3.70 -19.02
C GLU A 98 -15.97 5.12 -19.26
N VAL A 99 -17.23 5.36 -18.94
CA VAL A 99 -17.87 6.67 -19.09
C VAL A 99 -17.14 7.78 -18.32
N VAL A 100 -16.41 7.44 -17.27
CA VAL A 100 -15.59 8.37 -16.48
C VAL A 100 -14.18 8.47 -17.07
N TRP A 101 -13.45 7.35 -17.18
CA TRP A 101 -12.04 7.43 -17.57
C TRP A 101 -11.82 7.78 -19.05
N ASN A 102 -12.80 7.55 -19.90
CA ASN A 102 -12.72 7.90 -21.34
C ASN A 102 -13.27 9.30 -21.66
N MET A 103 -13.67 10.06 -20.64
CA MET A 103 -14.28 11.39 -20.84
C MET A 103 -13.27 12.46 -21.33
N PRO A 104 -12.07 12.61 -20.74
CA PRO A 104 -11.17 13.69 -21.12
C PRO A 104 -10.42 13.39 -22.42
N ARG A 105 -10.19 14.44 -23.23
CA ARG A 105 -9.53 14.29 -24.56
C ARG A 105 -8.09 13.77 -24.51
N LEU A 106 -7.35 14.03 -23.42
CA LEU A 106 -6.00 13.51 -23.21
C LEU A 106 -5.96 12.20 -22.42
N GLY A 107 -7.14 11.66 -22.10
CA GLY A 107 -7.26 10.40 -21.38
C GLY A 107 -7.14 10.54 -19.87
N THR A 108 -7.04 9.39 -19.24
CA THR A 108 -6.89 9.25 -17.78
C THR A 108 -5.69 8.37 -17.51
N PHE A 109 -4.75 8.84 -16.69
CA PHE A 109 -3.66 8.00 -16.24
C PHE A 109 -3.73 7.76 -14.72
N ASN A 110 -3.15 6.64 -14.31
CA ASN A 110 -3.03 6.21 -12.92
C ASN A 110 -1.56 6.20 -12.52
N LEU A 111 -1.28 6.56 -11.28
CA LEU A 111 -0.02 6.26 -10.59
C LEU A 111 -0.19 4.98 -9.81
N HIS A 112 0.53 3.93 -10.19
CA HIS A 112 0.54 2.63 -9.51
C HIS A 112 1.85 2.41 -8.79
N ALA A 113 1.76 1.90 -7.56
CA ALA A 113 2.92 1.74 -6.68
C ALA A 113 3.63 0.40 -6.88
N SER A 114 3.97 0.09 -8.12
CA SER A 114 4.82 -1.04 -8.52
C SER A 114 5.50 -0.76 -9.86
N LEU A 115 6.44 -1.62 -10.22
CA LEU A 115 7.01 -1.70 -11.56
C LEU A 115 6.11 -2.61 -12.41
N LEU A 116 5.03 -2.04 -12.99
CA LEU A 116 4.16 -2.80 -13.90
C LEU A 116 4.96 -3.44 -15.05
N PRO A 117 4.63 -4.64 -15.47
CA PRO A 117 3.41 -5.43 -15.21
C PRO A 117 3.38 -6.20 -13.90
N GLN A 118 4.43 -6.13 -13.09
CA GLN A 118 4.45 -6.77 -11.78
C GLN A 118 3.46 -6.09 -10.80
N TYR A 119 2.81 -6.91 -9.97
CA TYR A 119 1.97 -6.44 -8.88
C TYR A 119 0.76 -5.60 -9.31
N ARG A 120 0.09 -6.01 -10.39
CA ARG A 120 -1.24 -5.49 -10.70
C ARG A 120 -2.17 -5.85 -9.54
N GLY A 121 -3.01 -4.91 -9.10
CA GLY A 121 -4.00 -5.14 -8.06
C GLY A 121 -3.95 -4.16 -6.88
N ALA A 122 -4.50 -4.59 -5.75
CA ALA A 122 -4.88 -3.70 -4.65
C ALA A 122 -3.76 -3.35 -3.66
N ALA A 123 -2.74 -4.21 -3.50
CA ALA A 123 -1.72 -4.07 -2.45
C ALA A 123 -0.27 -4.24 -2.97
N PRO A 124 0.13 -3.47 -4.02
CA PRO A 124 1.41 -3.69 -4.68
C PRO A 124 2.62 -3.47 -3.77
N ILE A 125 2.59 -2.50 -2.88
CA ILE A 125 3.71 -2.20 -1.97
C ILE A 125 3.91 -3.35 -0.99
N ASN A 126 2.83 -3.82 -0.36
CA ASN A 126 2.89 -4.92 0.59
C ASN A 126 3.49 -6.17 -0.06
N TRP A 127 2.97 -6.57 -1.23
CA TRP A 127 3.38 -7.82 -1.86
C TRP A 127 4.83 -7.80 -2.37
N ALA A 128 5.34 -6.65 -2.81
CA ALA A 128 6.77 -6.53 -3.16
C ALA A 128 7.67 -6.81 -1.94
N VAL A 129 7.34 -6.25 -0.78
CA VAL A 129 8.11 -6.48 0.45
C VAL A 129 7.91 -7.90 0.98
N ILE A 130 6.67 -8.40 1.02
CA ILE A 130 6.35 -9.78 1.45
C ILE A 130 7.12 -10.82 0.62
N ASN A 131 7.24 -10.61 -0.68
CA ASN A 131 7.95 -11.52 -1.58
C ASN A 131 9.49 -11.38 -1.48
N GLY A 132 9.99 -10.44 -0.68
CA GLY A 132 11.43 -10.24 -0.48
C GLY A 132 12.13 -9.60 -1.67
N ASP A 133 11.41 -8.84 -2.49
CA ASP A 133 12.01 -8.13 -3.61
C ASP A 133 13.01 -7.09 -3.10
N THR A 134 14.10 -6.92 -3.84
CA THR A 134 15.14 -5.92 -3.53
C THR A 134 14.91 -4.60 -4.25
N GLU A 135 13.92 -4.54 -5.11
CA GLU A 135 13.54 -3.36 -5.87
C GLU A 135 12.02 -3.33 -6.09
N THR A 136 11.48 -2.15 -6.08
CA THR A 136 10.12 -1.82 -6.53
C THR A 136 10.13 -0.48 -7.24
N GLY A 137 8.99 0.16 -7.41
CA GLY A 137 8.93 1.47 -8.03
C GLY A 137 7.51 1.98 -8.18
N VAL A 138 7.39 3.00 -8.99
CA VAL A 138 6.10 3.60 -9.38
C VAL A 138 5.99 3.65 -10.89
N THR A 139 4.77 3.49 -11.38
CA THR A 139 4.43 3.50 -12.80
C THR A 139 3.27 4.43 -13.05
N THR A 140 3.39 5.31 -14.04
CA THR A 140 2.22 6.00 -14.63
C THR A 140 1.81 5.27 -15.92
N PHE A 141 0.51 5.04 -16.07
CA PHE A 141 -0.04 4.31 -17.22
C PHE A 141 -1.46 4.80 -17.53
N PHE A 142 -1.87 4.71 -18.80
CA PHE A 142 -3.22 5.02 -19.22
C PHE A 142 -4.22 3.96 -18.78
N LEU A 143 -5.40 4.38 -18.35
CA LEU A 143 -6.48 3.45 -18.01
C LEU A 143 -7.07 2.80 -19.26
N THR A 144 -7.46 1.54 -19.10
CA THR A 144 -8.17 0.72 -20.08
C THR A 144 -9.29 -0.05 -19.36
N HIS A 145 -9.97 -0.94 -20.08
CA HIS A 145 -11.04 -1.78 -19.52
C HIS A 145 -10.55 -2.76 -18.44
N GLU A 146 -9.33 -3.27 -18.59
CA GLU A 146 -8.76 -4.23 -17.65
C GLU A 146 -7.90 -3.51 -16.59
N ILE A 147 -7.98 -4.01 -15.36
CA ILE A 147 -7.28 -3.42 -14.21
C ILE A 147 -5.76 -3.44 -14.44
N ASP A 148 -5.14 -2.26 -14.34
CA ASP A 148 -3.69 -2.06 -14.32
C ASP A 148 -2.95 -2.62 -15.57
N THR A 149 -3.62 -2.72 -16.70
CA THR A 149 -3.05 -3.30 -17.95
C THR A 149 -2.73 -2.28 -19.03
N GLY A 150 -3.06 -1.02 -18.84
CA GLY A 150 -2.86 0.01 -19.86
C GLY A 150 -1.39 0.30 -20.17
N LYS A 151 -1.16 1.02 -21.26
CA LYS A 151 0.18 1.38 -21.73
C LYS A 151 0.93 2.21 -20.71
N ILE A 152 2.18 1.83 -20.43
CA ILE A 152 3.07 2.50 -19.48
C ILE A 152 3.60 3.79 -20.11
N ILE A 153 3.48 4.91 -19.38
CA ILE A 153 4.02 6.20 -19.76
C ILE A 153 5.43 6.36 -19.21
N ARG A 154 5.61 6.18 -17.90
CA ARG A 154 6.90 6.28 -17.21
C ARG A 154 6.96 5.35 -16.00
N GLN A 155 8.19 5.01 -15.63
CA GLN A 155 8.49 4.27 -14.40
C GLN A 155 9.68 4.90 -13.70
N LYS A 156 9.68 4.80 -12.35
CA LYS A 156 10.86 5.07 -11.51
C LYS A 156 11.08 3.91 -10.56
N HIS A 157 12.34 3.59 -10.34
CA HIS A 157 12.80 2.45 -9.55
C HIS A 157 13.21 2.89 -8.15
N LEU A 158 12.89 2.09 -7.15
CA LEU A 158 13.25 2.28 -5.76
C LEU A 158 13.87 1.00 -5.20
N PRO A 159 15.11 1.02 -4.69
CA PRO A 159 15.67 -0.13 -3.99
C PRO A 159 14.95 -0.36 -2.65
N ILE A 160 14.76 -1.63 -2.29
CA ILE A 160 14.22 -2.06 -0.99
C ILE A 160 15.39 -2.64 -0.18
N ALA A 161 15.72 -2.01 0.94
CA ALA A 161 16.71 -2.55 1.87
C ALA A 161 16.12 -3.74 2.65
N ASP A 162 16.98 -4.65 3.09
CA ASP A 162 16.57 -5.82 3.87
C ASP A 162 15.87 -5.45 5.19
N THR A 163 16.12 -4.26 5.70
CA THR A 163 15.52 -3.73 6.94
C THR A 163 14.29 -2.85 6.71
N ASP A 164 13.92 -2.56 5.46
CA ASP A 164 12.74 -1.76 5.17
C ASP A 164 11.46 -2.54 5.45
N ASP A 165 10.52 -1.89 6.11
CA ASP A 165 9.15 -2.35 6.22
C ASP A 165 8.24 -1.69 5.17
N VAL A 166 6.97 -2.10 5.13
CA VAL A 166 6.05 -1.54 4.14
C VAL A 166 5.79 -0.05 4.33
N GLU A 167 5.86 0.48 5.56
CA GLU A 167 5.69 1.91 5.81
C GLU A 167 6.84 2.72 5.20
N THR A 168 8.07 2.29 5.42
CA THR A 168 9.26 2.93 4.84
C THR A 168 9.19 2.96 3.31
N VAL A 169 8.83 1.85 2.70
CA VAL A 169 8.69 1.75 1.22
C VAL A 169 7.52 2.59 0.73
N HIS A 170 6.38 2.55 1.41
CA HIS A 170 5.20 3.36 1.11
C HIS A 170 5.54 4.86 1.08
N ASP A 171 6.20 5.36 2.11
CA ASP A 171 6.54 6.78 2.21
C ASP A 171 7.53 7.22 1.11
N ALA A 172 8.51 6.38 0.81
CA ALA A 172 9.45 6.64 -0.28
C ALA A 172 8.76 6.63 -1.66
N LEU A 173 7.86 5.67 -1.92
CA LEU A 173 7.10 5.61 -3.18
C LEU A 173 6.08 6.74 -3.30
N MET A 174 5.49 7.18 -2.20
CA MET A 174 4.60 8.33 -2.16
C MET A 174 5.30 9.61 -2.63
N ALA A 175 6.49 9.88 -2.13
CA ALA A 175 7.31 11.03 -2.53
C ALA A 175 7.79 10.92 -3.99
N MET A 176 8.29 9.74 -4.37
CA MET A 176 8.74 9.46 -5.74
C MET A 176 7.58 9.57 -6.75
N GLY A 177 6.42 9.05 -6.39
CA GLY A 177 5.22 9.07 -7.22
C GLY A 177 4.70 10.47 -7.48
N ALA A 178 4.77 11.36 -6.49
CA ALA A 178 4.39 12.77 -6.66
C ALA A 178 5.23 13.45 -7.75
N GLY A 179 6.53 13.23 -7.76
CA GLY A 179 7.42 13.71 -8.82
C GLY A 179 7.12 13.09 -10.19
N LEU A 180 6.81 11.80 -10.22
CA LEU A 180 6.48 11.10 -11.48
C LEU A 180 5.14 11.59 -12.06
N VAL A 181 4.17 11.93 -11.25
CA VAL A 181 2.88 12.49 -11.70
C VAL A 181 3.11 13.81 -12.43
N THR A 182 3.84 14.75 -11.84
CA THR A 182 4.13 16.05 -12.49
C THR A 182 4.98 15.89 -13.75
N GLU A 183 5.98 15.02 -13.73
CA GLU A 183 6.77 14.69 -14.92
C GLU A 183 5.90 14.10 -16.05
N THR A 184 4.96 13.25 -15.72
CA THR A 184 4.02 12.66 -16.69
C THR A 184 3.12 13.73 -17.31
N VAL A 185 2.62 14.68 -16.53
CA VAL A 185 1.83 15.81 -17.06
C VAL A 185 2.66 16.65 -18.01
N ASP A 186 3.91 16.95 -17.67
CA ASP A 186 4.81 17.72 -18.54
C ASP A 186 5.07 17.02 -19.87
N LEU A 187 5.25 15.69 -19.85
CA LEU A 187 5.38 14.89 -21.09
C LEU A 187 4.13 14.94 -21.96
N LEU A 188 2.94 14.92 -21.35
CA LEU A 188 1.68 15.07 -22.07
C LEU A 188 1.54 16.46 -22.71
N LEU A 189 1.93 17.52 -21.98
CA LEU A 189 1.94 18.89 -22.49
C LEU A 189 2.87 19.05 -23.71
N ASP A 190 4.03 18.40 -23.68
CA ASP A 190 5.03 18.41 -24.75
C ASP A 190 4.68 17.51 -25.94
N GLY A 191 3.61 16.70 -25.83
CA GLY A 191 3.26 15.71 -26.85
C GLY A 191 4.28 14.58 -27.00
N LYS A 192 5.06 14.30 -25.94
CA LYS A 192 6.15 13.31 -25.93
C LYS A 192 5.79 12.01 -25.19
N THR A 193 4.54 11.60 -25.27
CA THR A 193 4.09 10.36 -24.61
C THR A 193 4.19 9.18 -25.57
N ASP A 194 5.36 8.55 -25.62
CA ASP A 194 5.52 7.24 -26.27
C ASP A 194 5.13 6.14 -25.27
N ALA A 195 3.82 6.01 -25.03
CA ALA A 195 3.33 5.01 -24.09
C ALA A 195 3.52 3.59 -24.65
N ILE A 196 4.14 2.72 -23.85
CA ILE A 196 4.58 1.39 -24.25
C ILE A 196 3.60 0.33 -23.74
N PRO A 197 3.09 -0.57 -24.61
CA PRO A 197 2.28 -1.70 -24.15
C PRO A 197 3.02 -2.54 -23.13
N GLN A 198 2.29 -3.01 -22.08
CA GLN A 198 2.92 -3.81 -21.02
C GLN A 198 3.48 -5.13 -21.52
N GLU A 199 2.95 -5.67 -22.62
CA GLU A 199 3.43 -6.89 -23.26
C GLU A 199 4.91 -6.81 -23.69
N GLU A 200 5.41 -5.62 -23.99
CA GLU A 200 6.82 -5.42 -24.31
C GLU A 200 7.76 -5.72 -23.12
N PHE A 201 7.24 -5.66 -21.90
CA PHE A 201 7.97 -5.97 -20.67
C PHE A 201 7.94 -7.45 -20.30
N TYR A 202 7.14 -8.29 -20.98
CA TYR A 202 7.01 -9.71 -20.67
C TYR A 202 8.21 -10.56 -21.12
N LYS A 203 8.98 -10.07 -22.07
CA LYS A 203 10.09 -10.82 -22.67
C LYS A 203 11.17 -11.22 -21.65
N ASP A 204 11.32 -10.42 -20.60
CA ASP A 204 12.36 -10.60 -19.59
C ASP A 204 11.79 -10.99 -18.20
N VAL A 205 10.51 -11.34 -18.14
CA VAL A 205 9.83 -11.65 -16.86
C VAL A 205 9.48 -13.13 -16.82
N ALA A 206 10.10 -13.84 -15.87
CA ALA A 206 9.87 -15.27 -15.69
C ALA A 206 8.43 -15.57 -15.19
N GLU A 207 7.87 -14.68 -14.36
CA GLU A 207 6.54 -14.82 -13.77
C GLU A 207 5.94 -13.46 -13.44
N LEU A 208 4.66 -13.26 -13.78
CA LEU A 208 3.89 -12.11 -13.36
C LEU A 208 3.24 -12.39 -12.00
N ARG A 209 3.61 -11.61 -10.99
CA ARG A 209 3.07 -11.74 -9.64
C ARG A 209 1.95 -10.73 -9.42
N PRO A 210 0.76 -11.17 -8.98
CA PRO A 210 -0.35 -10.27 -8.65
C PRO A 210 -0.19 -9.64 -7.27
N ALA A 211 -0.96 -8.59 -7.01
CA ALA A 211 -1.04 -7.92 -5.71
C ALA A 211 -2.49 -7.92 -5.19
N PRO A 212 -3.04 -9.06 -4.81
CA PRO A 212 -4.41 -9.13 -4.35
C PRO A 212 -4.62 -8.35 -3.05
N LYS A 213 -5.86 -7.98 -2.79
CA LYS A 213 -6.24 -7.33 -1.55
C LYS A 213 -5.87 -8.20 -0.35
N ILE A 214 -5.31 -7.55 0.67
CA ILE A 214 -4.91 -8.20 1.92
C ILE A 214 -6.09 -8.14 2.90
N PHE A 215 -6.46 -9.31 3.42
CA PHE A 215 -7.48 -9.49 4.44
C PHE A 215 -6.83 -9.91 5.76
N LYS A 216 -7.60 -9.90 6.85
CA LYS A 216 -7.10 -10.32 8.17
C LYS A 216 -6.46 -11.71 8.13
N ASP A 217 -7.12 -12.66 7.50
CA ASP A 217 -6.62 -14.04 7.43
C ASP A 217 -5.34 -14.17 6.59
N THR A 218 -5.15 -13.31 5.58
CA THR A 218 -3.90 -13.21 4.82
C THR A 218 -2.70 -12.89 5.71
N CYS A 219 -2.93 -12.15 6.81
CA CYS A 219 -1.88 -11.67 7.72
C CYS A 219 -1.46 -12.71 8.77
N HIS A 220 -2.08 -13.90 8.79
CA HIS A 220 -1.71 -14.99 9.70
C HIS A 220 -0.34 -15.56 9.31
N ILE A 221 0.56 -15.65 10.28
CA ILE A 221 1.94 -16.14 10.05
C ILE A 221 1.91 -17.65 9.87
N ASP A 222 2.46 -18.13 8.75
CA ASP A 222 2.78 -19.55 8.56
C ASP A 222 4.21 -19.81 9.04
N TRP A 223 4.33 -20.44 10.20
CA TRP A 223 5.62 -20.75 10.81
C TRP A 223 6.37 -21.90 10.12
N ASN A 224 5.73 -22.64 9.22
CA ASN A 224 6.34 -23.72 8.43
C ASN A 224 7.06 -23.19 7.16
N GLN A 225 7.51 -21.97 7.20
CA GLN A 225 8.28 -21.32 6.13
C GLN A 225 9.72 -21.06 6.59
N PRO A 226 10.67 -20.90 5.66
CA PRO A 226 12.01 -20.45 6.00
C PRO A 226 12.00 -19.10 6.74
N VAL A 227 12.96 -18.89 7.62
CA VAL A 227 13.06 -17.68 8.46
C VAL A 227 13.02 -16.40 7.64
N LYS A 228 13.68 -16.38 6.46
CA LYS A 228 13.66 -15.22 5.58
C LYS A 228 12.25 -14.90 5.07
N LYS A 229 11.48 -15.90 4.68
CA LYS A 229 10.10 -15.68 4.20
C LYS A 229 9.19 -15.14 5.28
N ILE A 230 9.32 -15.64 6.51
CA ILE A 230 8.53 -15.13 7.64
C ILE A 230 8.95 -13.69 7.98
N TYR A 231 10.24 -13.42 7.98
CA TYR A 231 10.78 -12.07 8.20
C TYR A 231 10.24 -11.08 7.17
N ASP A 232 10.29 -11.41 5.89
CA ASP A 232 9.77 -10.55 4.82
C ASP A 232 8.25 -10.36 4.92
N PHE A 233 7.53 -11.42 5.29
CA PHE A 233 6.09 -11.38 5.51
C PHE A 233 5.73 -10.39 6.64
N VAL A 234 6.42 -10.45 7.77
CA VAL A 234 6.18 -9.55 8.90
C VAL A 234 6.48 -8.09 8.52
N ARG A 235 7.64 -7.81 7.94
CA ARG A 235 7.99 -6.43 7.55
C ARG A 235 7.11 -5.87 6.43
N GLY A 236 6.63 -6.73 5.52
CA GLY A 236 5.70 -6.37 4.45
C GLY A 236 4.29 -6.04 4.92
N LEU A 237 3.96 -6.33 6.17
CA LEU A 237 2.68 -6.03 6.82
C LEU A 237 2.81 -5.02 7.97
N SER A 238 4.00 -4.58 8.30
CA SER A 238 4.26 -3.72 9.45
C SER A 238 4.39 -2.23 9.05
N PRO A 239 3.77 -1.32 9.79
CA PRO A 239 3.00 -1.53 11.02
C PRO A 239 1.51 -1.87 10.80
N TYR A 240 1.02 -1.77 9.56
CA TYR A 240 -0.37 -2.03 9.21
C TYR A 240 -0.48 -2.83 7.90
N PRO A 241 -1.35 -3.84 7.84
CA PRO A 241 -2.35 -4.26 8.84
C PRO A 241 -1.79 -5.04 10.03
N ALA A 242 -0.53 -5.39 10.03
CA ALA A 242 0.26 -6.20 10.95
C ALA A 242 0.07 -7.71 10.76
N ALA A 243 1.19 -8.43 10.74
CA ALA A 243 1.19 -9.89 10.81
C ALA A 243 0.75 -10.34 12.21
N TRP A 244 0.05 -11.46 12.29
CA TRP A 244 -0.42 -11.99 13.57
C TRP A 244 -0.27 -13.50 13.64
N THR A 245 -0.22 -14.00 14.84
CA THR A 245 -0.23 -15.41 15.18
C THR A 245 -1.07 -15.63 16.42
N GLU A 246 -1.28 -16.88 16.79
CA GLU A 246 -1.86 -17.25 18.07
C GLU A 246 -0.80 -17.81 19.03
N LEU A 247 -0.81 -17.36 20.27
CA LEU A 247 -0.13 -18.03 21.37
C LEU A 247 -1.03 -19.15 21.88
N ILE A 248 -0.53 -20.36 21.92
CA ILE A 248 -1.29 -21.56 22.27
C ILE A 248 -0.66 -22.15 23.55
N SER A 249 -1.44 -22.17 24.64
CA SER A 249 -1.03 -22.77 25.90
C SER A 249 -1.16 -24.30 25.88
N ALA A 250 -0.57 -24.98 26.86
CA ALA A 250 -0.63 -26.45 26.97
C ALA A 250 -2.07 -26.98 27.13
N ASP A 251 -2.98 -26.20 27.72
CA ASP A 251 -4.40 -26.53 27.88
C ASP A 251 -5.26 -26.09 26.66
N GLY A 252 -4.61 -25.62 25.58
CA GLY A 252 -5.25 -25.29 24.32
C GLY A 252 -5.89 -23.91 24.23
N LYS A 253 -5.68 -23.03 25.23
CA LYS A 253 -6.12 -21.65 25.14
C LYS A 253 -5.32 -20.88 24.09
N ARG A 254 -6.01 -20.01 23.36
CA ARG A 254 -5.43 -19.23 22.26
C ARG A 254 -5.55 -17.75 22.53
N MET A 255 -4.48 -17.01 22.28
CA MET A 255 -4.45 -15.55 22.36
C MET A 255 -3.79 -14.98 21.09
N VAL A 256 -4.42 -13.98 20.50
CA VAL A 256 -3.84 -13.34 19.29
C VAL A 256 -2.68 -12.44 19.70
N LEU A 257 -1.57 -12.61 18.98
CA LEU A 257 -0.35 -11.82 19.10
C LEU A 257 -0.03 -11.19 17.74
N LYS A 258 0.02 -9.87 17.68
CA LYS A 258 0.54 -9.15 16.50
C LYS A 258 2.05 -8.99 16.61
N VAL A 259 2.74 -9.15 15.49
CA VAL A 259 4.19 -9.06 15.39
C VAL A 259 4.57 -7.95 14.43
N TYR A 260 5.40 -7.00 14.87
CA TYR A 260 5.74 -5.81 14.10
C TYR A 260 7.18 -5.75 13.63
N GLN A 261 8.13 -6.06 14.50
CA GLN A 261 9.56 -6.02 14.19
C GLN A 261 10.21 -7.33 14.60
N THR A 262 11.02 -7.86 13.73
CA THR A 262 11.71 -9.14 13.92
C THR A 262 13.13 -9.08 13.40
N GLU A 263 13.89 -10.13 13.71
CA GLU A 263 15.26 -10.33 13.24
C GLU A 263 15.43 -11.80 12.81
N LYS A 264 16.04 -12.00 11.66
CA LYS A 264 16.40 -13.35 11.19
C LYS A 264 17.63 -13.84 11.98
N ARG A 265 17.52 -15.04 12.54
CA ARG A 265 18.64 -15.74 13.19
C ARG A 265 18.79 -17.14 12.60
N PRO A 266 19.43 -17.28 11.42
CA PRO A 266 19.67 -18.58 10.82
C PRO A 266 20.51 -19.47 11.75
N ALA A 267 20.08 -20.72 11.93
CA ALA A 267 20.78 -21.67 12.76
C ALA A 267 20.30 -23.10 12.44
N THR A 268 21.14 -24.08 12.68
CA THR A 268 20.77 -25.48 12.67
C THR A 268 20.34 -25.91 14.07
N HIS A 269 19.18 -26.49 14.21
CA HIS A 269 18.64 -26.97 15.49
C HIS A 269 17.62 -28.08 15.27
N ASN A 270 17.20 -28.75 16.36
CA ASN A 270 16.20 -29.81 16.36
C ASN A 270 14.95 -29.43 17.18
N PHE A 271 14.74 -28.16 17.47
CA PHE A 271 13.54 -27.72 18.18
C PHE A 271 12.30 -27.79 17.29
N PRO A 272 11.13 -28.12 17.85
CA PRO A 272 9.88 -28.10 17.09
C PRO A 272 9.59 -26.70 16.54
N VAL A 273 9.12 -26.63 15.30
CA VAL A 273 8.63 -25.38 14.71
C VAL A 273 7.53 -24.78 15.58
N GLY A 274 7.62 -23.49 15.86
CA GLY A 274 6.66 -22.79 16.70
C GLY A 274 6.97 -22.81 18.20
N SER A 275 8.03 -23.52 18.63
CA SER A 275 8.49 -23.48 20.02
C SER A 275 9.13 -22.14 20.36
N ILE A 276 8.88 -21.63 21.58
CA ILE A 276 9.34 -20.33 22.06
C ILE A 276 10.52 -20.51 22.99
N HIS A 277 11.60 -19.79 22.71
CA HIS A 277 12.84 -19.78 23.49
C HIS A 277 13.11 -18.36 23.99
N THR A 278 13.40 -18.22 25.29
CA THR A 278 13.60 -16.91 25.92
C THR A 278 14.48 -17.02 27.16
N ASP A 279 15.17 -15.93 27.49
CA ASP A 279 15.84 -15.77 28.79
C ASP A 279 14.95 -15.11 29.84
N HIS A 280 13.66 -14.89 29.51
CA HIS A 280 12.66 -14.19 30.34
C HIS A 280 12.99 -12.72 30.66
N LYS A 281 13.96 -12.11 29.96
CA LYS A 281 14.44 -10.74 30.20
C LYS A 281 14.59 -9.90 28.93
N SER A 282 15.29 -10.43 27.93
CA SER A 282 15.80 -9.63 26.84
C SER A 282 15.41 -10.10 25.43
N TYR A 283 15.04 -11.38 25.24
CA TYR A 283 14.67 -11.88 23.93
C TYR A 283 13.56 -12.91 23.94
N ILE A 284 12.87 -13.00 22.82
CA ILE A 284 11.95 -14.08 22.45
C ILE A 284 12.32 -14.54 21.04
N ASP A 285 12.69 -15.80 20.93
CA ASP A 285 12.98 -16.47 19.67
C ASP A 285 11.92 -17.54 19.39
N VAL A 286 11.37 -17.55 18.20
CA VAL A 286 10.46 -18.59 17.73
C VAL A 286 11.22 -19.50 16.79
N ALA A 287 11.27 -20.80 17.08
CA ALA A 287 11.93 -21.79 16.24
C ALA A 287 11.20 -22.00 14.93
N VAL A 288 11.94 -21.97 13.84
CA VAL A 288 11.49 -22.30 12.48
C VAL A 288 12.45 -23.32 11.88
N GLU A 289 12.18 -23.83 10.68
CA GLU A 289 12.94 -24.94 10.10
C GLU A 289 14.45 -24.69 10.03
N ASP A 290 14.86 -23.49 9.62
CA ASP A 290 16.25 -23.11 9.31
C ASP A 290 16.83 -22.06 10.26
N GLY A 291 16.22 -21.88 11.43
CA GLY A 291 16.70 -20.91 12.42
C GLY A 291 15.65 -20.48 13.42
N PHE A 292 15.79 -19.24 13.83
CA PHE A 292 14.85 -18.58 14.75
C PHE A 292 14.43 -17.23 14.20
N LEU A 293 13.17 -16.87 14.40
CA LEU A 293 12.71 -15.51 14.23
C LEU A 293 12.70 -14.84 15.62
N ARG A 294 13.56 -13.85 15.80
CA ARG A 294 13.59 -13.04 17.02
C ARG A 294 12.57 -11.94 16.95
N LEU A 295 11.70 -11.86 17.93
CA LEU A 295 10.67 -10.85 18.04
C LEU A 295 11.21 -9.62 18.79
N HIS A 296 11.04 -8.42 18.21
CA HIS A 296 11.49 -7.16 18.83
C HIS A 296 10.35 -6.25 19.27
N SER A 297 9.23 -6.27 18.54
CA SER A 297 8.06 -5.47 18.84
C SER A 297 6.80 -6.28 18.56
N LEU A 298 5.90 -6.31 19.52
CA LEU A 298 4.69 -7.13 19.44
C LEU A 298 3.54 -6.52 20.23
N GLN A 299 2.33 -7.05 20.04
CA GLN A 299 1.13 -6.61 20.71
C GLN A 299 0.21 -7.79 20.99
N LEU A 300 -0.01 -8.06 22.27
CA LEU A 300 -1.02 -9.03 22.70
C LEU A 300 -2.42 -8.41 22.57
N ALA A 301 -3.41 -9.23 22.22
CA ALA A 301 -4.80 -8.80 22.10
C ALA A 301 -5.27 -8.04 23.35
N GLY A 302 -5.86 -6.86 23.15
CA GLY A 302 -6.34 -5.99 24.22
C GLY A 302 -5.25 -5.20 24.97
N LYS A 303 -3.99 -5.31 24.55
CA LYS A 303 -2.86 -4.58 25.15
C LYS A 303 -2.27 -3.59 24.15
N LYS A 304 -1.32 -2.78 24.62
CA LYS A 304 -0.54 -1.87 23.75
C LYS A 304 0.59 -2.61 23.05
N ARG A 305 1.04 -2.07 21.92
CA ARG A 305 2.29 -2.49 21.29
C ARG A 305 3.46 -2.22 22.25
N MET A 306 4.33 -3.20 22.41
CA MET A 306 5.46 -3.18 23.35
C MET A 306 6.75 -3.68 22.69
N ASN A 307 7.90 -3.18 23.20
CA ASN A 307 9.18 -3.86 22.99
C ASN A 307 9.24 -5.15 23.83
N ILE A 308 10.23 -5.98 23.56
CA ILE A 308 10.37 -7.29 24.23
C ILE A 308 10.60 -7.17 25.72
N THR A 309 11.42 -6.23 26.18
CA THR A 309 11.72 -6.06 27.59
C THR A 309 10.47 -5.74 28.41
N ASP A 310 9.67 -4.79 27.92
CA ASP A 310 8.42 -4.41 28.57
C ASP A 310 7.39 -5.56 28.53
N PHE A 311 7.31 -6.27 27.39
CA PHE A 311 6.44 -7.41 27.26
C PHE A 311 6.80 -8.53 28.25
N LEU A 312 8.07 -8.90 28.36
CA LEU A 312 8.54 -9.96 29.27
C LEU A 312 8.38 -9.58 30.73
N ASN A 313 8.41 -8.29 31.09
CA ASN A 313 8.10 -7.83 32.43
C ASN A 313 6.66 -8.15 32.85
N GLY A 314 5.72 -8.07 31.91
CA GLY A 314 4.30 -8.33 32.16
C GLY A 314 3.82 -9.74 31.79
N PHE A 315 4.62 -10.52 31.06
CA PHE A 315 4.22 -11.85 30.55
C PHE A 315 5.36 -12.86 30.66
N LYS A 316 5.61 -13.33 31.87
CA LYS A 316 6.77 -14.21 32.16
C LYS A 316 6.57 -15.66 31.71
N GLN A 317 5.34 -16.10 31.49
CA GLN A 317 5.03 -17.47 31.11
C GLN A 317 5.09 -17.73 29.61
N ILE A 318 5.63 -16.80 28.81
CA ILE A 318 5.63 -16.93 27.35
C ILE A 318 6.27 -18.25 26.85
N ALA A 319 7.26 -18.78 27.58
CA ALA A 319 7.91 -20.05 27.23
C ALA A 319 7.01 -21.28 27.39
N GLU A 320 5.88 -21.16 28.07
CA GLU A 320 4.89 -22.24 28.23
C GLU A 320 3.92 -22.30 27.04
N TYR A 321 4.04 -21.38 26.09
CA TYR A 321 3.22 -21.30 24.88
C TYR A 321 4.00 -21.75 23.65
N THR A 322 3.25 -22.12 22.60
CA THR A 322 3.74 -22.25 21.25
C THR A 322 3.00 -21.24 20.36
N VAL A 323 3.52 -21.00 19.16
CA VAL A 323 2.83 -20.19 18.14
C VAL A 323 2.19 -21.11 17.10
N GLY A 324 1.03 -20.66 16.56
CA GLY A 324 0.33 -21.40 15.52
C GLY A 324 -0.65 -20.55 14.72
#